data_373e53aeae545ffa64a4bea01e5b1a50
#
_entry.id   373e53aeae545ffa64a4bea01e5b1a50
#
_cell.length_a   1.000
_cell.length_b   1.000
_cell.length_c   1.000
_cell.angle_alpha   90.00
_cell.angle_beta   90.00
_cell.angle_gamma   90.00
#
_symmetry.space_group_name_H-M   'P 1'
#
loop_
_entity.id
_entity.type
_entity.pdbx_description
1 polymer ?
#
loop_
_entity_poly.entity_id
_entity_poly.type
_entity_poly.pdbx_seq_one_letter_code
_entity_poly.pdbx_strand_id
1 'polypeptide(L)'
;MPDFSFRVRLIKSPRTTLNIDSHSWALPLSYKRASVVLSARMPDITIQKSPELVLRGDGWQSEQEASNEAERYKQALMLSLARVRVGGDFGARAPKGGFTKYGLKMLEHEKGQRVLNDMHGIMVFETEPPPLFASIEASGIVGIPKERFEAVLLYAVEHPWVLNERKLLSLELFHASFFQKMADARFLLLMMAIEALLVPSERSSAAVLHVETLISKTRKSSTISSEEKTSILGSLKWLRCESINQTGRKLVNERLGSRTYLNKSASDFFSYCYDLRSGLVHGRLPYPSWQEVSGVVAALEVFVSDVLSGPLIDVGN
;
A
#
# COMPACT_ATOMS: atom_id res chain seq x y z
N MET A 1 -38.07 -4.77 -16.64
CA MET A 1 -37.15 -4.04 -15.69
C MET A 1 -35.77 -4.08 -16.29
N PRO A 2 -34.96 -3.01 -16.15
CA PRO A 2 -33.60 -3.06 -16.66
C PRO A 2 -32.84 -4.17 -15.94
N ASP A 3 -32.08 -4.96 -16.69
CA ASP A 3 -31.14 -5.90 -16.15
C ASP A 3 -29.85 -5.16 -15.77
N PHE A 4 -29.19 -5.64 -14.71
CA PHE A 4 -27.94 -5.08 -14.23
C PHE A 4 -26.76 -6.02 -14.51
N SER A 5 -25.61 -5.41 -14.77
CA SER A 5 -24.33 -6.08 -14.94
C SER A 5 -23.34 -5.59 -13.89
N PHE A 6 -22.41 -6.45 -13.54
CA PHE A 6 -21.21 -6.02 -12.81
C PHE A 6 -19.94 -6.23 -13.66
N ARG A 7 -18.93 -5.49 -13.28
CA ARG A 7 -17.57 -5.60 -13.82
C ARG A 7 -16.57 -5.46 -12.68
N VAL A 8 -15.60 -6.38 -12.61
CA VAL A 8 -14.49 -6.32 -11.68
C VAL A 8 -13.21 -6.27 -12.50
N ARG A 9 -12.58 -5.09 -12.57
CA ARG A 9 -11.27 -4.91 -13.22
C ARG A 9 -10.16 -5.13 -12.22
N LEU A 10 -9.12 -5.90 -12.62
CA LEU A 10 -7.92 -6.14 -11.83
C LEU A 10 -6.66 -6.03 -12.68
N ILE A 11 -5.56 -5.68 -12.04
CA ILE A 11 -4.21 -5.70 -12.63
C ILE A 11 -3.54 -7.00 -12.18
N LYS A 12 -3.08 -7.81 -13.13
CA LYS A 12 -2.37 -9.07 -12.89
C LYS A 12 -0.88 -8.80 -12.70
N SER A 13 -0.25 -9.50 -11.76
CA SER A 13 1.20 -9.47 -11.58
C SER A 13 1.94 -9.91 -12.85
N PRO A 14 3.02 -9.22 -13.25
CA PRO A 14 3.81 -9.62 -14.43
C PRO A 14 4.66 -10.88 -14.21
N ARG A 15 4.82 -11.32 -12.94
CA ARG A 15 5.70 -12.46 -12.59
C ARG A 15 5.05 -13.83 -12.76
N THR A 16 3.72 -13.86 -12.81
CA THR A 16 2.94 -15.11 -12.91
C THR A 16 1.78 -14.91 -13.85
N THR A 17 1.32 -15.98 -14.48
CA THR A 17 0.22 -15.91 -15.44
C THR A 17 -0.75 -17.08 -15.31
N LEU A 18 -1.95 -16.90 -15.82
CA LEU A 18 -2.93 -17.95 -16.05
C LEU A 18 -2.75 -18.45 -17.48
N ASN A 19 -2.49 -19.73 -17.66
CA ASN A 19 -2.28 -20.32 -18.99
C ASN A 19 -3.62 -20.53 -19.73
N ILE A 20 -4.32 -19.42 -19.98
CA ILE A 20 -5.58 -19.39 -20.74
C ILE A 20 -5.30 -18.64 -22.04
N ASP A 21 -5.10 -19.40 -23.12
CA ASP A 21 -4.75 -18.89 -24.46
C ASP A 21 -6.03 -18.55 -25.26
N SER A 22 -6.92 -17.80 -24.61
CA SER A 22 -8.11 -17.20 -25.23
C SER A 22 -8.29 -15.79 -24.68
N HIS A 23 -9.01 -14.94 -25.45
CA HIS A 23 -9.36 -13.60 -25.00
C HIS A 23 -10.31 -13.63 -23.81
N SER A 24 -11.23 -14.57 -23.78
CA SER A 24 -12.25 -14.72 -22.72
C SER A 24 -12.46 -16.18 -22.35
N TRP A 25 -12.90 -16.37 -21.11
CA TRP A 25 -13.25 -17.68 -20.55
C TRP A 25 -14.52 -17.53 -19.73
N ALA A 26 -15.58 -18.20 -20.19
CA ALA A 26 -16.84 -18.28 -19.46
C ALA A 26 -16.71 -19.26 -18.30
N LEU A 27 -17.11 -18.85 -17.09
CA LEU A 27 -17.11 -19.73 -15.94
C LEU A 27 -18.19 -20.80 -16.10
N PRO A 28 -17.87 -22.10 -15.97
CA PRO A 28 -18.81 -23.19 -16.16
C PRO A 28 -19.76 -23.34 -14.96
N LEU A 29 -20.64 -22.35 -14.75
CA LEU A 29 -21.59 -22.32 -13.63
C LEU A 29 -22.90 -22.94 -14.07
N SER A 30 -23.17 -24.15 -13.60
CA SER A 30 -24.35 -24.96 -14.03
C SER A 30 -25.67 -24.55 -13.37
N TYR A 31 -25.69 -23.65 -12.40
CA TYR A 31 -26.85 -23.42 -11.52
C TYR A 31 -27.44 -22.00 -11.53
N LYS A 32 -26.91 -21.09 -12.37
CA LYS A 32 -27.45 -19.72 -12.44
C LYS A 32 -27.75 -19.29 -13.87
N ARG A 33 -28.79 -18.46 -14.00
CA ARG A 33 -29.17 -17.82 -15.28
C ARG A 33 -28.14 -16.77 -15.74
N ALA A 34 -27.29 -16.31 -14.83
CA ALA A 34 -26.29 -15.27 -15.07
C ALA A 34 -25.06 -15.84 -15.77
N SER A 35 -24.62 -15.16 -16.80
CA SER A 35 -23.35 -15.42 -17.47
C SER A 35 -22.22 -14.68 -16.77
N VAL A 36 -21.17 -15.37 -16.38
CA VAL A 36 -19.95 -14.76 -15.79
C VAL A 36 -18.75 -15.13 -16.63
N VAL A 37 -18.03 -14.11 -17.09
CA VAL A 37 -16.90 -14.27 -18.02
C VAL A 37 -15.67 -13.54 -17.48
N LEU A 38 -14.54 -14.23 -17.42
CA LEU A 38 -13.23 -13.62 -17.26
C LEU A 38 -12.64 -13.33 -18.63
N SER A 39 -12.14 -12.11 -18.86
CA SER A 39 -11.56 -11.71 -20.14
C SER A 39 -10.31 -10.86 -19.95
N ALA A 40 -9.48 -10.80 -20.98
CA ALA A 40 -8.48 -9.76 -21.11
C ALA A 40 -9.17 -8.40 -21.27
N ARG A 41 -8.59 -7.33 -20.70
CA ARG A 41 -9.15 -5.98 -20.85
C ARG A 41 -9.06 -5.50 -22.30
N MET A 42 -7.95 -5.76 -22.96
CA MET A 42 -7.72 -5.37 -24.35
C MET A 42 -8.23 -6.47 -25.32
N PRO A 43 -8.95 -6.11 -26.39
CA PRO A 43 -9.62 -7.07 -27.25
C PRO A 43 -8.67 -8.01 -28.00
N ASP A 44 -7.45 -7.56 -28.31
CA ASP A 44 -6.53 -8.24 -29.22
C ASP A 44 -5.51 -9.14 -28.53
N ILE A 45 -5.65 -9.35 -27.21
CA ILE A 45 -4.72 -10.18 -26.44
C ILE A 45 -5.45 -11.24 -25.64
N THR A 46 -4.74 -12.33 -25.32
CA THR A 46 -5.28 -13.41 -24.50
C THR A 46 -5.17 -13.11 -23.02
N ILE A 47 -5.96 -13.80 -22.18
CA ILE A 47 -5.88 -13.72 -20.70
C ILE A 47 -4.45 -13.98 -20.22
N GLN A 48 -3.77 -14.93 -20.84
CA GLN A 48 -2.39 -15.27 -20.52
C GLN A 48 -1.45 -14.06 -20.67
N LYS A 49 -1.57 -13.31 -21.76
CA LYS A 49 -0.69 -12.18 -22.09
C LYS A 49 -1.12 -10.86 -21.49
N SER A 50 -2.40 -10.74 -21.10
CA SER A 50 -2.96 -9.48 -20.60
C SER A 50 -2.40 -9.11 -19.24
N PRO A 51 -1.92 -7.87 -19.04
CA PRO A 51 -1.62 -7.35 -17.72
C PRO A 51 -2.88 -7.01 -16.90
N GLU A 52 -4.00 -6.81 -17.58
CA GLU A 52 -5.26 -6.44 -16.94
C GLU A 52 -6.37 -7.40 -17.36
N LEU A 53 -7.15 -7.83 -16.36
CA LEU A 53 -8.26 -8.73 -16.55
C LEU A 53 -9.56 -8.09 -16.08
N VAL A 54 -10.66 -8.55 -16.66
CA VAL A 54 -12.00 -8.13 -16.32
C VAL A 54 -12.85 -9.37 -16.07
N LEU A 55 -13.44 -9.45 -14.89
CA LEU A 55 -14.51 -10.41 -14.60
C LEU A 55 -15.84 -9.67 -14.75
N ARG A 56 -16.68 -10.08 -15.68
CA ARG A 56 -17.98 -9.48 -15.96
C ARG A 56 -19.07 -10.51 -15.71
N GLY A 57 -20.15 -10.06 -15.12
CA GLY A 57 -21.37 -10.84 -14.99
C GLY A 57 -22.58 -10.02 -15.42
N ASP A 58 -23.53 -10.68 -16.09
CA ASP A 58 -24.75 -10.08 -16.64
C ASP A 58 -25.99 -10.84 -16.17
N GLY A 59 -27.17 -10.17 -16.11
CA GLY A 59 -28.46 -10.80 -15.88
C GLY A 59 -28.99 -10.72 -14.46
N TRP A 60 -28.61 -9.69 -13.67
CA TRP A 60 -29.16 -9.42 -12.34
C TRP A 60 -30.36 -8.47 -12.40
N GLN A 61 -31.35 -8.72 -11.53
CA GLN A 61 -32.63 -7.99 -11.56
C GLN A 61 -32.58 -6.63 -10.85
N SER A 62 -31.53 -6.39 -10.03
CA SER A 62 -31.34 -5.12 -9.32
C SER A 62 -29.88 -4.77 -9.18
N GLU A 63 -29.59 -3.47 -9.02
CA GLU A 63 -28.25 -2.95 -8.74
C GLU A 63 -27.67 -3.56 -7.46
N GLN A 64 -28.50 -3.73 -6.42
CA GLN A 64 -28.08 -4.32 -5.16
C GLN A 64 -27.69 -5.79 -5.31
N GLU A 65 -28.43 -6.57 -6.07
CA GLU A 65 -28.12 -7.97 -6.38
C GLU A 65 -26.80 -8.06 -7.16
N ALA A 66 -26.65 -7.25 -8.22
CA ALA A 66 -25.42 -7.18 -9.00
C ALA A 66 -24.21 -6.79 -8.14
N SER A 67 -24.37 -5.85 -7.22
CA SER A 67 -23.31 -5.40 -6.28
C SER A 67 -22.89 -6.52 -5.32
N ASN A 68 -23.85 -7.21 -4.73
CA ASN A 68 -23.57 -8.33 -3.80
C ASN A 68 -22.85 -9.48 -4.53
N GLU A 69 -23.30 -9.81 -5.74
CA GLU A 69 -22.67 -10.84 -6.55
C GLU A 69 -21.27 -10.41 -7.03
N ALA A 70 -21.10 -9.14 -7.42
CA ALA A 70 -19.78 -8.60 -7.78
C ALA A 70 -18.76 -8.78 -6.64
N GLU A 71 -19.15 -8.45 -5.40
CA GLU A 71 -18.26 -8.62 -4.25
C GLU A 71 -17.99 -10.11 -3.97
N ARG A 72 -18.99 -10.97 -4.08
CA ARG A 72 -18.83 -12.43 -3.92
C ARG A 72 -17.86 -13.01 -4.95
N TYR A 73 -18.04 -12.66 -6.23
CA TYR A 73 -17.16 -13.14 -7.31
C TYR A 73 -15.75 -12.56 -7.21
N LYS A 74 -15.61 -11.29 -6.81
CA LYS A 74 -14.31 -10.68 -6.54
C LYS A 74 -13.57 -11.44 -5.44
N GLN A 75 -14.23 -11.72 -4.31
CA GLN A 75 -13.62 -12.47 -3.20
C GLN A 75 -13.22 -13.88 -3.63
N ALA A 76 -14.08 -14.58 -4.38
CA ALA A 76 -13.76 -15.90 -4.91
C ALA A 76 -12.54 -15.86 -5.85
N LEU A 77 -12.46 -14.85 -6.72
CA LEU A 77 -11.30 -14.66 -7.61
C LEU A 77 -10.03 -14.33 -6.83
N MET A 78 -10.11 -13.47 -5.81
CA MET A 78 -8.97 -13.16 -4.92
C MET A 78 -8.41 -14.43 -4.26
N LEU A 79 -9.30 -15.26 -3.68
CA LEU A 79 -8.92 -16.52 -3.04
C LEU A 79 -8.30 -17.51 -4.05
N SER A 80 -8.91 -17.62 -5.23
CA SER A 80 -8.43 -18.51 -6.30
C SER A 80 -7.04 -18.10 -6.78
N LEU A 81 -6.82 -16.82 -7.07
CA LEU A 81 -5.52 -16.30 -7.48
C LEU A 81 -4.47 -16.50 -6.40
N ALA A 82 -4.80 -16.25 -5.14
CA ALA A 82 -3.90 -16.50 -4.00
C ALA A 82 -3.51 -17.98 -3.92
N ARG A 83 -4.47 -18.90 -4.08
CA ARG A 83 -4.22 -20.35 -4.04
C ARG A 83 -3.27 -20.83 -5.12
N VAL A 84 -3.40 -20.27 -6.32
CA VAL A 84 -2.52 -20.59 -7.46
C VAL A 84 -1.29 -19.69 -7.57
N ARG A 85 -1.06 -18.80 -6.59
CA ARG A 85 0.07 -17.87 -6.47
C ARG A 85 0.20 -16.89 -7.64
N VAL A 86 -0.92 -16.44 -8.17
CA VAL A 86 -0.99 -15.35 -9.14
C VAL A 86 -1.36 -14.07 -8.40
N GLY A 87 -0.51 -13.05 -8.48
CA GLY A 87 -0.81 -11.75 -7.87
C GLY A 87 -1.88 -10.99 -8.65
N GLY A 88 -2.83 -10.37 -7.93
CA GLY A 88 -3.85 -9.50 -8.52
C GLY A 88 -4.10 -8.27 -7.65
N ASP A 89 -4.12 -7.09 -8.25
CA ASP A 89 -4.58 -5.86 -7.62
C ASP A 89 -6.02 -5.59 -8.06
N PHE A 90 -6.92 -5.52 -7.10
CA PHE A 90 -8.37 -5.36 -7.30
C PHE A 90 -8.86 -3.94 -7.03
N GLY A 91 -7.95 -2.97 -6.98
CA GLY A 91 -8.28 -1.55 -6.86
C GLY A 91 -8.88 -1.13 -5.51
N ALA A 92 -8.81 -1.98 -4.48
CA ALA A 92 -9.37 -1.65 -3.17
C ALA A 92 -8.72 -0.40 -2.54
N ARG A 93 -7.47 -0.14 -2.90
CA ARG A 93 -6.65 0.97 -2.41
C ARG A 93 -6.04 1.79 -3.57
N ALA A 94 -6.76 1.86 -4.68
CA ALA A 94 -6.39 2.67 -5.84
C ALA A 94 -7.19 3.99 -5.85
N PRO A 95 -6.61 5.09 -6.39
CA PRO A 95 -7.35 6.32 -6.58
C PRO A 95 -8.54 6.07 -7.54
N LYS A 96 -9.71 6.60 -7.16
CA LYS A 96 -10.88 6.63 -8.03
C LYS A 96 -10.75 7.85 -8.94
N GLY A 97 -9.99 7.71 -10.03
CA GLY A 97 -9.84 8.72 -11.06
C GLY A 97 -10.68 8.40 -12.30
N GLY A 98 -10.96 9.42 -13.12
CA GLY A 98 -11.67 9.23 -14.38
C GLY A 98 -12.09 10.57 -15.00
N PHE A 99 -12.80 10.47 -16.10
CA PHE A 99 -13.41 11.64 -16.74
C PHE A 99 -14.49 12.25 -15.85
N THR A 100 -14.61 13.56 -15.89
CA THR A 100 -15.75 14.27 -15.28
C THR A 100 -17.04 13.92 -16.00
N LYS A 101 -18.19 14.22 -15.38
CA LYS A 101 -19.51 14.04 -16.03
C LYS A 101 -19.59 14.76 -17.37
N TYR A 102 -18.97 15.94 -17.49
CA TYR A 102 -18.90 16.70 -18.73
C TYR A 102 -18.04 15.98 -19.78
N GLY A 103 -16.86 15.52 -19.39
CA GLY A 103 -15.97 14.75 -20.28
C GLY A 103 -16.61 13.47 -20.80
N LEU A 104 -17.36 12.73 -19.94
CA LEU A 104 -18.10 11.54 -20.38
C LEU A 104 -19.18 11.90 -21.41
N LYS A 105 -19.95 12.97 -21.18
CA LYS A 105 -20.97 13.43 -22.16
C LYS A 105 -20.36 13.84 -23.50
N MET A 106 -19.19 14.47 -23.52
CA MET A 106 -18.47 14.77 -24.76
C MET A 106 -18.08 13.49 -25.50
N LEU A 107 -17.55 12.50 -24.78
CA LEU A 107 -17.20 11.21 -25.36
C LEU A 107 -18.45 10.45 -25.87
N GLU A 108 -19.56 10.51 -25.14
CA GLU A 108 -20.84 9.93 -25.59
C GLU A 108 -21.33 10.55 -26.90
N HIS A 109 -21.24 11.87 -27.00
CA HIS A 109 -21.60 12.58 -28.23
C HIS A 109 -20.66 12.21 -29.40
N GLU A 110 -19.34 12.11 -29.12
CA GLU A 110 -18.35 11.73 -30.14
C GLU A 110 -18.52 10.26 -30.60
N LYS A 111 -18.76 9.35 -29.68
CA LYS A 111 -18.86 7.91 -29.98
C LYS A 111 -20.26 7.45 -30.36
N GLY A 112 -21.28 8.28 -30.18
CA GLY A 112 -22.69 7.94 -30.48
C GLY A 112 -23.27 6.86 -29.58
N GLN A 113 -22.65 6.58 -28.41
CA GLN A 113 -23.11 5.57 -27.46
C GLN A 113 -22.73 5.92 -26.04
N ARG A 114 -23.37 5.25 -25.07
CA ARG A 114 -23.12 5.44 -23.63
C ARG A 114 -21.66 5.16 -23.29
N VAL A 115 -21.05 6.05 -22.48
CA VAL A 115 -19.66 5.93 -22.02
C VAL A 115 -19.61 5.97 -20.50
N LEU A 116 -18.92 5.03 -19.89
CA LEU A 116 -18.64 4.97 -18.46
C LEU A 116 -17.15 5.05 -18.19
N ASN A 117 -16.77 5.59 -17.04
CA ASN A 117 -15.38 5.49 -16.58
C ASN A 117 -14.99 4.02 -16.37
N ASP A 118 -13.83 3.63 -16.90
CA ASP A 118 -13.25 2.30 -16.66
C ASP A 118 -12.56 2.28 -15.30
N MET A 119 -13.35 2.11 -14.24
CA MET A 119 -12.82 2.13 -12.88
C MET A 119 -12.11 0.83 -12.54
N HIS A 120 -11.00 0.94 -11.80
CA HIS A 120 -10.33 -0.19 -11.18
C HIS A 120 -11.18 -0.72 -10.01
N GLY A 121 -11.39 -2.04 -9.95
CA GLY A 121 -12.25 -2.68 -8.95
C GLY A 121 -13.67 -2.94 -9.46
N ILE A 122 -14.65 -2.86 -8.57
CA ILE A 122 -16.06 -3.17 -8.87
C ILE A 122 -16.77 -1.97 -9.46
N MET A 123 -17.54 -2.26 -10.51
CA MET A 123 -18.55 -1.37 -11.10
C MET A 123 -19.85 -2.15 -11.30
N VAL A 124 -20.98 -1.49 -11.04
CA VAL A 124 -22.33 -1.98 -11.35
C VAL A 124 -22.99 -0.96 -12.27
N PHE A 125 -23.70 -1.44 -13.28
CA PHE A 125 -24.34 -0.59 -14.28
C PHE A 125 -25.51 -1.33 -14.93
N GLU A 126 -26.45 -0.57 -15.50
CA GLU A 126 -27.52 -1.15 -16.33
C GLU A 126 -26.92 -1.81 -17.57
N THR A 127 -27.37 -3.00 -17.89
CA THR A 127 -26.83 -3.80 -19.00
C THR A 127 -27.05 -3.12 -20.34
N GLU A 128 -28.24 -2.53 -20.54
CA GLU A 128 -28.65 -1.87 -21.77
C GLU A 128 -28.89 -0.34 -21.57
N PRO A 129 -28.49 0.50 -22.50
CA PRO A 129 -27.65 0.20 -23.68
C PRO A 129 -26.21 -0.12 -23.26
N PRO A 130 -25.52 -1.03 -23.98
CA PRO A 130 -24.17 -1.47 -23.61
C PRO A 130 -23.20 -0.28 -23.63
N PRO A 131 -22.46 -0.04 -22.51
CA PRO A 131 -21.56 1.09 -22.46
C PRO A 131 -20.18 0.79 -23.06
N LEU A 132 -19.53 1.82 -23.60
CA LEU A 132 -18.07 1.86 -23.74
C LEU A 132 -17.42 2.21 -22.39
N PHE A 133 -16.26 1.63 -22.12
CA PHE A 133 -15.47 1.94 -20.93
C PHE A 133 -14.26 2.80 -21.32
N ALA A 134 -14.24 4.06 -20.85
CA ALA A 134 -13.14 4.99 -21.07
C ALA A 134 -12.28 5.13 -19.83
N SER A 135 -10.95 5.09 -19.99
CA SER A 135 -9.98 5.37 -18.93
C SER A 135 -9.04 6.49 -19.31
N ILE A 136 -8.61 7.24 -18.31
CA ILE A 136 -7.52 8.20 -18.43
C ILE A 136 -6.42 7.80 -17.45
N GLU A 137 -5.19 7.71 -17.93
CA GLU A 137 -4.01 7.50 -17.12
C GLU A 137 -3.16 8.76 -17.20
N ALA A 138 -2.82 9.33 -16.06
CA ALA A 138 -1.92 10.45 -15.94
C ALA A 138 -0.66 10.01 -15.20
N SER A 139 0.51 10.26 -15.78
CA SER A 139 1.80 10.08 -15.13
C SER A 139 2.54 11.39 -15.07
N GLY A 140 3.15 11.72 -13.93
CA GLY A 140 4.00 12.87 -13.74
C GLY A 140 5.45 12.43 -13.61
N ILE A 141 6.36 13.14 -14.30
CA ILE A 141 7.80 12.98 -14.12
C ILE A 141 8.32 14.27 -13.50
N VAL A 142 9.00 14.12 -12.36
CA VAL A 142 9.68 15.25 -11.69
C VAL A 142 11.13 15.25 -12.13
N GLY A 143 11.54 16.30 -12.85
CA GLY A 143 12.94 16.51 -13.25
C GLY A 143 13.73 17.15 -12.11
N ILE A 144 14.91 16.62 -11.82
CA ILE A 144 15.86 17.21 -10.89
C ILE A 144 16.92 17.96 -11.71
N PRO A 145 17.19 19.26 -11.45
CA PRO A 145 18.23 20.00 -12.12
C PRO A 145 19.61 19.34 -11.97
N LYS A 146 20.40 19.30 -13.05
CA LYS A 146 21.73 18.69 -13.07
C LYS A 146 22.62 19.30 -11.99
N GLU A 147 22.58 20.62 -11.87
CA GLU A 147 23.40 21.40 -10.95
C GLU A 147 23.15 21.01 -9.48
N ARG A 148 21.88 20.79 -9.16
CA ARG A 148 21.51 20.32 -7.80
C ARG A 148 22.06 18.91 -7.52
N PHE A 149 21.89 17.99 -8.46
CA PHE A 149 22.41 16.62 -8.32
C PHE A 149 23.95 16.63 -8.22
N GLU A 150 24.63 17.41 -9.08
CA GLU A 150 26.07 17.54 -9.12
C GLU A 150 26.62 18.06 -7.80
N ALA A 151 26.04 19.15 -7.25
CA ALA A 151 26.46 19.70 -5.96
C ALA A 151 26.37 18.67 -4.82
N VAL A 152 25.26 17.92 -4.74
CA VAL A 152 25.08 16.89 -3.71
C VAL A 152 26.05 15.72 -3.90
N LEU A 153 26.27 15.27 -5.15
CA LEU A 153 27.18 14.17 -5.45
C LEU A 153 28.62 14.52 -5.11
N LEU A 154 29.10 15.70 -5.55
CA LEU A 154 30.46 16.16 -5.28
C LEU A 154 30.71 16.27 -3.77
N TYR A 155 29.80 16.91 -3.04
CA TYR A 155 29.90 16.99 -1.59
C TYR A 155 29.98 15.60 -0.93
N ALA A 156 29.14 14.64 -1.36
CA ALA A 156 29.16 13.28 -0.82
C ALA A 156 30.46 12.53 -1.13
N VAL A 157 31.09 12.77 -2.29
CA VAL A 157 32.39 12.18 -2.68
C VAL A 157 33.52 12.79 -1.88
N GLU A 158 33.52 14.11 -1.66
CA GLU A 158 34.54 14.81 -0.91
C GLU A 158 34.48 14.54 0.61
N HIS A 159 33.28 14.18 1.09
CA HIS A 159 33.06 13.86 2.51
C HIS A 159 32.57 12.41 2.65
N PRO A 160 33.46 11.42 2.49
CA PRO A 160 33.07 10.03 2.46
C PRO A 160 32.40 9.57 3.77
N TRP A 161 31.32 8.84 3.64
CA TRP A 161 30.53 8.39 4.75
C TRP A 161 30.77 6.91 5.03
N VAL A 162 30.88 6.57 6.31
CA VAL A 162 30.88 5.17 6.70
C VAL A 162 29.42 4.69 6.74
N LEU A 163 29.02 3.95 5.73
CA LEU A 163 27.73 3.28 5.68
C LEU A 163 27.87 1.91 6.36
N ASN A 164 27.35 1.79 7.57
CA ASN A 164 27.18 0.48 8.19
C ASN A 164 26.00 -0.26 7.56
N GLU A 165 25.87 -1.56 7.84
CA GLU A 165 24.83 -2.42 7.28
C GLU A 165 23.40 -1.87 7.46
N ARG A 166 23.09 -1.25 8.61
CA ARG A 166 21.78 -0.64 8.88
C ARG A 166 21.49 0.56 7.98
N LYS A 167 22.49 1.44 7.80
CA LYS A 167 22.35 2.59 6.90
C LYS A 167 22.23 2.15 5.45
N LEU A 168 22.98 1.12 5.05
CA LEU A 168 22.90 0.57 3.70
C LEU A 168 21.51 -0.04 3.45
N LEU A 169 21.03 -0.87 4.35
CA LEU A 169 19.67 -1.43 4.27
C LEU A 169 18.59 -0.34 4.20
N SER A 170 18.75 0.71 5.02
CA SER A 170 17.82 1.84 5.02
C SER A 170 17.78 2.56 3.66
N LEU A 171 18.94 2.81 3.05
CA LEU A 171 19.04 3.39 1.71
C LEU A 171 18.43 2.47 0.63
N GLU A 172 18.69 1.17 0.69
CA GLU A 172 18.11 0.18 -0.23
C GLU A 172 16.58 0.16 -0.15
N LEU A 173 16.01 0.18 1.06
CA LEU A 173 14.55 0.25 1.26
C LEU A 173 13.96 1.57 0.76
N PHE A 174 14.64 2.69 1.01
CA PHE A 174 14.26 3.99 0.48
C PHE A 174 14.21 3.98 -1.04
N HIS A 175 15.27 3.53 -1.70
CA HIS A 175 15.30 3.41 -3.16
C HIS A 175 14.23 2.44 -3.70
N ALA A 176 14.02 1.30 -3.04
CA ALA A 176 12.99 0.34 -3.43
C ALA A 176 11.57 0.93 -3.39
N SER A 177 11.33 1.94 -2.54
CA SER A 177 10.03 2.59 -2.43
C SER A 177 9.61 3.30 -3.72
N PHE A 178 10.55 3.82 -4.51
CA PHE A 178 10.26 4.50 -5.78
C PHE A 178 9.75 3.57 -6.88
N PHE A 179 9.97 2.26 -6.75
CA PHE A 179 9.49 1.26 -7.70
C PHE A 179 8.10 0.72 -7.34
N GLN A 180 7.49 1.22 -6.26
CA GLN A 180 6.16 0.81 -5.84
C GLN A 180 5.09 1.71 -6.44
N LYS A 181 4.14 1.13 -7.16
CA LYS A 181 2.99 1.85 -7.71
C LYS A 181 1.92 2.16 -6.65
N MET A 182 1.78 1.27 -5.67
CA MET A 182 0.77 1.40 -4.61
C MET A 182 1.29 2.26 -3.46
N ALA A 183 0.49 3.25 -3.06
CA ALA A 183 0.84 4.17 -1.96
C ALA A 183 1.16 3.43 -0.65
N ASP A 184 0.39 2.39 -0.31
CA ASP A 184 0.61 1.61 0.92
C ASP A 184 1.95 0.87 0.92
N ALA A 185 2.31 0.23 -0.20
CA ALA A 185 3.58 -0.47 -0.31
C ALA A 185 4.76 0.51 -0.22
N ARG A 186 4.64 1.66 -0.90
CA ARG A 186 5.62 2.74 -0.82
C ARG A 186 5.75 3.28 0.60
N PHE A 187 4.62 3.56 1.27
CA PHE A 187 4.57 4.00 2.65
C PHE A 187 5.26 3.01 3.60
N LEU A 188 4.96 1.71 3.49
CA LEU A 188 5.57 0.68 4.33
C LEU A 188 7.08 0.59 4.13
N LEU A 189 7.57 0.64 2.88
CA LEU A 189 9.01 0.63 2.61
C LEU A 189 9.71 1.86 3.17
N LEU A 190 9.11 3.06 3.06
CA LEU A 190 9.64 4.28 3.66
C LEU A 190 9.70 4.18 5.19
N MET A 191 8.66 3.65 5.84
CA MET A 191 8.69 3.42 7.28
C MET A 191 9.75 2.38 7.68
N MET A 192 9.86 1.27 6.93
CA MET A 192 10.91 0.26 7.16
C MET A 192 12.32 0.84 7.01
N ALA A 193 12.52 1.79 6.07
CA ALA A 193 13.80 2.47 5.91
C ALA A 193 14.21 3.23 7.18
N ILE A 194 13.29 3.93 7.85
CA ILE A 194 13.58 4.58 9.13
C ILE A 194 13.79 3.52 10.24
N GLU A 195 12.89 2.53 10.32
CA GLU A 195 12.97 1.49 11.36
C GLU A 195 14.28 0.72 11.31
N ALA A 196 14.88 0.51 10.13
CA ALA A 196 16.19 -0.12 9.97
C ALA A 196 17.33 0.64 10.67
N LEU A 197 17.19 1.97 10.87
CA LEU A 197 18.15 2.79 11.58
C LEU A 197 18.02 2.72 13.11
N LEU A 198 16.87 2.26 13.62
CA LEU A 198 16.56 2.33 15.04
C LEU A 198 17.32 1.29 15.84
N VAL A 199 17.99 1.76 16.88
CA VAL A 199 18.63 0.92 17.88
C VAL A 199 18.06 1.31 19.24
N PRO A 200 17.06 0.55 19.77
CA PRO A 200 16.49 0.86 21.07
C PRO A 200 17.54 0.87 22.17
N SER A 201 17.62 1.97 22.89
CA SER A 201 18.51 2.11 24.05
C SER A 201 17.90 1.44 25.27
N GLU A 202 18.74 1.00 26.18
CA GLU A 202 18.32 0.52 27.48
C GLU A 202 17.67 1.67 28.29
N ARG A 203 16.61 1.38 29.03
CA ARG A 203 15.95 2.34 29.92
C ARG A 203 16.84 2.68 31.10
N SER A 204 16.45 3.65 31.90
CA SER A 204 17.16 4.00 33.13
C SER A 204 17.33 2.77 34.04
N SER A 205 18.42 2.73 34.81
CA SER A 205 18.70 1.62 35.73
C SER A 205 17.55 1.35 36.70
N ALA A 206 16.84 2.38 37.13
CA ALA A 206 15.65 2.22 37.97
C ALA A 206 14.51 1.51 37.27
N ALA A 207 14.24 1.83 35.97
CA ALA A 207 13.22 1.17 35.18
C ALA A 207 13.61 -0.29 34.88
N VAL A 208 14.86 -0.55 34.55
CA VAL A 208 15.38 -1.92 34.32
C VAL A 208 15.24 -2.75 35.58
N LEU A 209 15.61 -2.24 36.76
CA LEU A 209 15.46 -2.93 38.04
C LEU A 209 13.99 -3.25 38.35
N HIS A 210 13.07 -2.33 38.03
CA HIS A 210 11.65 -2.57 38.19
C HIS A 210 11.17 -3.72 37.28
N VAL A 211 11.59 -3.74 36.02
CA VAL A 211 11.29 -4.82 35.06
C VAL A 211 11.86 -6.17 35.56
N GLU A 212 13.08 -6.20 36.08
CA GLU A 212 13.68 -7.41 36.67
C GLU A 212 12.85 -7.95 37.86
N THR A 213 12.32 -7.04 38.68
CA THR A 213 11.42 -7.41 39.77
C THR A 213 10.16 -8.07 39.24
N LEU A 214 9.55 -7.52 38.17
CA LEU A 214 8.39 -8.13 37.54
C LEU A 214 8.71 -9.51 36.95
N ILE A 215 9.84 -9.64 36.27
CA ILE A 215 10.34 -10.91 35.71
C ILE A 215 10.48 -11.94 36.83
N SER A 216 11.09 -11.57 37.96
CA SER A 216 11.27 -12.47 39.11
C SER A 216 9.94 -12.93 39.71
N LYS A 217 8.99 -11.97 39.89
CA LYS A 217 7.62 -12.27 40.35
C LYS A 217 6.89 -13.23 39.40
N THR A 218 6.96 -12.97 38.11
CA THR A 218 6.32 -13.81 37.08
C THR A 218 6.87 -15.23 37.09
N ARG A 219 8.19 -15.41 37.22
CA ARG A 219 8.82 -16.76 37.34
C ARG A 219 8.31 -17.56 38.53
N LYS A 220 8.11 -16.89 39.65
CA LYS A 220 7.67 -17.51 40.92
C LYS A 220 6.15 -17.74 41.01
N SER A 221 5.37 -17.17 40.11
CA SER A 221 3.92 -17.31 40.13
C SER A 221 3.51 -18.79 39.94
N SER A 222 2.58 -19.25 40.74
CA SER A 222 1.94 -20.57 40.63
C SER A 222 0.52 -20.47 40.03
N THR A 223 0.02 -19.24 39.76
CA THR A 223 -1.37 -18.99 39.36
C THR A 223 -1.56 -18.95 37.84
N ILE A 224 -0.46 -18.94 37.07
CA ILE A 224 -0.47 -18.89 35.60
C ILE A 224 0.22 -20.14 35.04
N SER A 225 -0.24 -20.59 33.87
CA SER A 225 0.32 -21.75 33.19
C SER A 225 1.78 -21.54 32.77
N SER A 226 2.49 -22.63 32.50
CA SER A 226 3.89 -22.55 32.00
C SER A 226 4.00 -21.81 30.67
N GLU A 227 3.01 -21.97 29.79
CA GLU A 227 2.95 -21.33 28.48
C GLU A 227 2.74 -19.82 28.62
N GLU A 228 1.74 -19.39 29.39
CA GLU A 228 1.49 -17.96 29.68
C GLU A 228 2.68 -17.31 30.34
N LYS A 229 3.33 -18.03 31.30
CA LYS A 229 4.55 -17.54 31.94
C LYS A 229 5.67 -17.27 30.95
N THR A 230 5.89 -18.18 30.01
CA THR A 230 6.91 -18.02 28.94
C THR A 230 6.60 -16.80 28.07
N SER A 231 5.34 -16.64 27.67
CA SER A 231 4.89 -15.49 26.86
C SER A 231 5.08 -14.16 27.59
N ILE A 232 4.64 -14.07 28.85
CA ILE A 232 4.76 -12.86 29.67
C ILE A 232 6.24 -12.51 29.90
N LEU A 233 7.09 -13.50 30.21
CA LEU A 233 8.52 -13.28 30.41
C LEU A 233 9.19 -12.78 29.12
N GLY A 234 8.79 -13.29 27.96
CA GLY A 234 9.23 -12.77 26.66
C GLY A 234 8.91 -11.28 26.50
N SER A 235 7.67 -10.91 26.77
CA SER A 235 7.21 -9.52 26.68
C SER A 235 7.93 -8.58 27.67
N LEU A 236 8.09 -9.03 28.92
CA LEU A 236 8.78 -8.24 29.96
C LEU A 236 10.24 -7.95 29.60
N LYS A 237 10.94 -8.88 28.94
CA LYS A 237 12.33 -8.66 28.53
C LYS A 237 12.48 -7.45 27.58
N TRP A 238 11.50 -7.24 26.69
CA TRP A 238 11.51 -6.11 25.78
C TRP A 238 11.30 -4.76 26.49
N LEU A 239 10.65 -4.76 27.65
CA LEU A 239 10.45 -3.53 28.44
C LEU A 239 11.73 -2.96 29.05
N ARG A 240 12.86 -3.68 29.02
CA ARG A 240 14.17 -3.15 29.42
C ARG A 240 14.65 -2.05 28.47
N CYS A 241 14.24 -2.09 27.22
CA CYS A 241 14.61 -1.11 26.19
C CYS A 241 13.46 -0.14 25.92
N GLU A 242 13.80 0.99 25.34
CA GLU A 242 12.82 1.95 24.82
C GLU A 242 12.00 1.31 23.70
N SER A 243 10.76 1.79 23.52
CA SER A 243 9.94 1.37 22.41
C SER A 243 10.50 1.91 21.08
N ILE A 244 10.17 1.25 19.97
CA ILE A 244 10.53 1.70 18.63
C ILE A 244 10.07 3.15 18.38
N ASN A 245 8.85 3.51 18.83
CA ASN A 245 8.35 4.87 18.70
C ASN A 245 9.21 5.88 19.49
N GLN A 246 9.57 5.56 20.73
CA GLN A 246 10.45 6.43 21.53
C GLN A 246 11.82 6.61 20.87
N THR A 247 12.42 5.50 20.43
CA THR A 247 13.73 5.51 19.76
C THR A 247 13.67 6.32 18.45
N GLY A 248 12.61 6.13 17.66
CA GLY A 248 12.41 6.87 16.41
C GLY A 248 12.26 8.38 16.64
N ARG A 249 11.45 8.78 17.61
CA ARG A 249 11.29 10.20 17.99
C ARG A 249 12.61 10.85 18.39
N LYS A 250 13.45 10.15 19.14
CA LYS A 250 14.79 10.65 19.50
C LYS A 250 15.67 10.83 18.27
N LEU A 251 15.76 9.79 17.42
CA LEU A 251 16.56 9.82 16.20
C LEU A 251 16.18 11.00 15.30
N VAL A 252 14.87 11.20 15.07
CA VAL A 252 14.43 12.26 14.16
C VAL A 252 14.59 13.65 14.76
N ASN A 253 14.43 13.83 16.09
CA ASN A 253 14.73 15.09 16.76
C ASN A 253 16.20 15.45 16.66
N GLU A 254 17.10 14.48 16.84
CA GLU A 254 18.55 14.69 16.74
C GLU A 254 18.97 15.07 15.31
N ARG A 255 18.35 14.45 14.29
CA ARG A 255 18.75 14.66 12.90
C ARG A 255 18.09 15.85 12.23
N LEU A 256 16.84 16.14 12.56
CA LEU A 256 16.00 17.09 11.83
C LEU A 256 15.73 18.39 12.61
N GLY A 257 15.97 18.37 13.92
CA GLY A 257 15.81 19.59 14.75
C GLY A 257 14.40 20.17 14.69
N SER A 258 14.30 21.44 14.30
CA SER A 258 13.04 22.19 14.23
C SER A 258 12.26 22.03 12.92
N ARG A 259 12.69 21.15 12.01
CA ARG A 259 11.98 20.92 10.73
C ARG A 259 10.57 20.41 10.96
N THR A 260 9.67 20.81 10.08
CA THR A 260 8.24 20.41 10.14
C THR A 260 7.80 19.74 8.87
N TYR A 261 6.86 18.77 9.00
CA TYR A 261 6.29 18.00 7.91
C TYR A 261 4.77 17.93 8.10
N LEU A 262 4.00 18.37 7.12
CA LEU A 262 2.54 18.52 7.23
C LEU A 262 2.11 19.26 8.51
N ASN A 263 2.79 20.36 8.83
CA ASN A 263 2.56 21.19 10.02
C ASN A 263 2.77 20.47 11.38
N LYS A 264 3.51 19.36 11.39
CA LYS A 264 3.90 18.62 12.60
C LYS A 264 5.40 18.73 12.81
N SER A 265 5.84 18.72 14.08
CA SER A 265 7.28 18.55 14.39
C SER A 265 7.77 17.21 13.84
N ALA A 266 9.08 17.07 13.62
CA ALA A 266 9.67 15.82 13.14
C ALA A 266 9.26 14.60 13.99
N SER A 267 9.25 14.75 15.33
CA SER A 267 8.88 13.68 16.26
C SER A 267 7.37 13.34 16.20
N ASP A 268 6.50 14.35 16.04
CA ASP A 268 5.06 14.12 15.97
C ASP A 268 4.67 13.55 14.60
N PHE A 269 5.36 13.97 13.53
CA PHE A 269 5.18 13.40 12.21
C PHE A 269 5.61 11.94 12.16
N PHE A 270 6.76 11.61 12.76
CA PHE A 270 7.20 10.21 12.89
C PHE A 270 6.16 9.37 13.66
N SER A 271 5.70 9.84 14.83
CA SER A 271 4.68 9.12 15.62
C SER A 271 3.39 8.89 14.83
N TYR A 272 2.92 9.92 14.12
CA TYR A 272 1.74 9.82 13.26
C TYR A 272 1.91 8.75 12.16
N CYS A 273 3.03 8.76 11.46
CA CYS A 273 3.34 7.75 10.45
C CYS A 273 3.49 6.34 11.07
N TYR A 274 4.11 6.25 12.25
CA TYR A 274 4.26 4.98 12.96
C TYR A 274 2.91 4.37 13.37
N ASP A 275 1.95 5.21 13.79
CA ASP A 275 0.59 4.76 14.13
C ASP A 275 -0.17 4.27 12.88
N LEU A 276 -0.06 4.98 11.74
CA LEU A 276 -0.60 4.53 10.47
C LEU A 276 0.00 3.18 10.04
N ARG A 277 1.34 3.04 10.13
CA ARG A 277 2.05 1.78 9.85
C ARG A 277 1.56 0.66 10.75
N SER A 278 1.40 0.92 12.03
CA SER A 278 0.91 -0.06 13.00
C SER A 278 -0.51 -0.51 12.67
N GLY A 279 -1.38 0.41 12.26
CA GLY A 279 -2.73 0.10 11.78
C GLY A 279 -2.73 -0.81 10.55
N LEU A 280 -1.88 -0.50 9.56
CA LEU A 280 -1.77 -1.29 8.33
C LEU A 280 -1.22 -2.70 8.56
N VAL A 281 -0.17 -2.83 9.38
CA VAL A 281 0.56 -4.10 9.58
C VAL A 281 -0.17 -5.02 10.55
N HIS A 282 -0.74 -4.49 11.63
CA HIS A 282 -1.37 -5.28 12.68
C HIS A 282 -2.89 -5.38 12.57
N GLY A 283 -3.45 -4.80 11.53
CA GLY A 283 -4.88 -4.92 11.25
C GLY A 283 -5.78 -4.27 12.31
N ARG A 284 -5.35 -3.16 12.93
CA ARG A 284 -6.20 -2.44 13.90
C ARG A 284 -7.38 -1.79 13.20
N LEU A 285 -8.57 -2.02 13.71
CA LEU A 285 -9.79 -1.37 13.23
C LEU A 285 -10.01 -0.01 13.94
N PRO A 286 -10.45 1.04 13.21
CA PRO A 286 -10.56 1.08 11.75
C PRO A 286 -9.20 1.09 11.05
N TYR A 287 -9.10 0.41 9.89
CA TYR A 287 -7.89 0.48 9.07
C TYR A 287 -7.64 1.90 8.58
N PRO A 288 -6.38 2.35 8.49
CA PRO A 288 -6.05 3.58 7.82
C PRO A 288 -6.64 3.59 6.41
N SER A 289 -7.37 4.64 6.07
CA SER A 289 -7.96 4.78 4.74
C SER A 289 -6.87 5.00 3.69
N TRP A 290 -7.20 4.70 2.42
CA TRP A 290 -6.31 5.01 1.32
C TRP A 290 -5.95 6.51 1.26
N GLN A 291 -6.94 7.39 1.52
CA GLN A 291 -6.75 8.83 1.53
C GLN A 291 -5.74 9.29 2.58
N GLU A 292 -5.81 8.73 3.79
CA GLU A 292 -4.84 9.04 4.86
C GLU A 292 -3.44 8.63 4.45
N VAL A 293 -3.24 7.40 3.95
CA VAL A 293 -1.92 6.90 3.57
C VAL A 293 -1.36 7.67 2.38
N SER A 294 -2.15 7.84 1.31
CA SER A 294 -1.70 8.53 0.09
C SER A 294 -1.41 10.01 0.32
N GLY A 295 -2.16 10.65 1.22
CA GLY A 295 -1.94 12.06 1.61
C GLY A 295 -0.63 12.29 2.38
N VAL A 296 -0.06 11.24 2.95
CA VAL A 296 1.16 11.33 3.77
C VAL A 296 2.41 10.90 3.01
N VAL A 297 2.30 10.00 2.02
CA VAL A 297 3.45 9.35 1.36
C VAL A 297 4.45 10.34 0.79
N ALA A 298 4.00 11.42 0.14
CA ALA A 298 4.90 12.41 -0.44
C ALA A 298 5.72 13.16 0.63
N ALA A 299 5.06 13.55 1.73
CA ALA A 299 5.74 14.17 2.86
C ALA A 299 6.66 13.19 3.59
N LEU A 300 6.26 11.92 3.70
CA LEU A 300 7.10 10.87 4.30
C LEU A 300 8.34 10.60 3.46
N GLU A 301 8.26 10.66 2.13
CA GLU A 301 9.44 10.52 1.26
C GLU A 301 10.47 11.62 1.54
N VAL A 302 10.02 12.88 1.59
CA VAL A 302 10.90 14.02 1.96
C VAL A 302 11.48 13.81 3.35
N PHE A 303 10.65 13.44 4.31
CA PHE A 303 11.07 13.18 5.68
C PHE A 303 12.15 12.10 5.79
N VAL A 304 11.96 10.96 5.11
CA VAL A 304 12.95 9.87 5.09
C VAL A 304 14.23 10.30 4.40
N SER A 305 14.12 11.01 3.27
CA SER A 305 15.26 11.60 2.58
C SER A 305 16.08 12.48 3.51
N ASP A 306 15.43 13.38 4.25
CA ASP A 306 16.07 14.29 5.20
C ASP A 306 16.75 13.51 6.35
N VAL A 307 16.08 12.49 6.89
CA VAL A 307 16.65 11.60 7.93
C VAL A 307 17.92 10.88 7.43
N LEU A 308 17.91 10.43 6.17
CA LEU A 308 19.03 9.70 5.56
C LEU A 308 20.17 10.61 5.14
N SER A 309 19.86 11.83 4.72
CA SER A 309 20.83 12.76 4.14
C SER A 309 21.90 13.23 5.12
N GLY A 310 21.59 13.28 6.43
CA GLY A 310 22.54 13.79 7.42
C GLY A 310 23.07 15.18 7.04
N PRO A 311 24.42 15.41 6.98
CA PRO A 311 25.00 16.68 6.57
C PRO A 311 24.69 17.13 5.13
N LEU A 312 24.21 16.23 4.25
CA LEU A 312 23.80 16.59 2.89
C LEU A 312 22.47 17.35 2.85
N ILE A 313 21.73 17.41 3.95
CA ILE A 313 20.37 17.97 4.00
C ILE A 313 20.29 19.44 3.56
N ASP A 314 21.37 20.19 3.77
CA ASP A 314 21.45 21.60 3.44
C ASP A 314 22.25 21.87 2.14
N VAL A 315 22.74 20.82 1.46
CA VAL A 315 23.49 20.91 0.20
C VAL A 315 22.51 20.87 -0.98
N GLY A 316 22.67 21.83 -1.89
CA GLY A 316 21.88 21.89 -3.13
C GLY A 316 20.42 22.37 -2.96
N ASN A 317 20.13 23.09 -1.89
CA ASN A 317 18.86 23.77 -1.68
C ASN A 317 18.83 25.12 -2.40
#